data_623747e7c0195397416a9a2989e222b2
#
_entry.id   623747e7c0195397416a9a2989e222b2
#
_cell.length_a   1.000
_cell.length_b   1.000
_cell.length_c   1.000
_cell.angle_alpha   90.00
_cell.angle_beta   90.00
_cell.angle_gamma   90.00
#
_symmetry.space_group_name_H-M   'P 1'
#
loop_
_entity.id
_entity.type
_entity.pdbx_description
1 polymer ?
#
loop_
_entity_poly.entity_id
_entity_poly.type
_entity_poly.pdbx_seq_one_letter_code
_entity_poly.pdbx_strand_id
1 'polypeptide(L)'
;GAHSVPELARAAAMSPRHFTRTFTAEVGEPPAAYVERVRTDAARRQLTETDDTVTAIAARCGFGSAETLRRSFVRRVGVSPDQYRRTFAHARSREGAR
;
A
#
# COMPACT_ATOMS: atom_id res chain seq x y z
N GLY A 1 -7.35 -5.76 7.31
CA GLY A 1 -8.15 -4.58 7.30
C GLY A 1 -7.37 -3.31 7.48
N ALA A 2 -8.01 -2.24 7.08
CA ALA A 2 -7.42 -0.92 7.18
C ALA A 2 -7.76 -0.31 8.53
N HIS A 3 -6.74 -0.01 9.30
CA HIS A 3 -6.93 0.66 10.58
C HIS A 3 -6.50 2.12 10.46
N SER A 4 -7.33 3.03 10.96
CA SER A 4 -6.97 4.43 11.04
C SER A 4 -6.08 4.66 12.26
N VAL A 5 -5.34 5.78 12.28
CA VAL A 5 -4.52 6.13 13.43
C VAL A 5 -5.36 6.25 14.71
N PRO A 6 -6.55 6.90 14.71
CA PRO A 6 -7.39 6.92 15.91
C PRO A 6 -7.80 5.55 16.41
N GLU A 7 -8.08 4.60 15.50
CA GLU A 7 -8.44 3.24 15.89
C GLU A 7 -7.27 2.51 16.54
N LEU A 8 -6.07 2.65 15.98
CA LEU A 8 -4.87 2.05 16.53
C LEU A 8 -4.54 2.63 17.90
N ALA A 9 -4.70 3.94 18.05
CA ALA A 9 -4.45 4.61 19.33
C ALA A 9 -5.42 4.12 20.40
N ARG A 10 -6.68 3.92 20.07
CA ARG A 10 -7.68 3.40 21.01
C ARG A 10 -7.33 1.98 21.44
N ALA A 11 -6.92 1.14 20.51
CA ALA A 11 -6.50 -0.22 20.80
C ALA A 11 -5.30 -0.27 21.76
N ALA A 12 -4.41 0.73 21.65
CA ALA A 12 -3.24 0.84 22.51
C ALA A 12 -3.52 1.60 23.81
N ALA A 13 -4.77 2.05 24.03
CA ALA A 13 -5.17 2.86 25.19
C ALA A 13 -4.37 4.15 25.30
N MET A 14 -4.07 4.78 24.17
CA MET A 14 -3.32 6.03 24.09
C MET A 14 -4.11 7.09 23.37
N SER A 15 -3.79 8.39 23.61
CA SER A 15 -4.29 9.43 22.73
C SER A 15 -3.63 9.27 21.35
N PRO A 16 -4.29 9.68 20.25
CA PRO A 16 -3.69 9.59 18.91
C PRO A 16 -2.32 10.28 18.82
N ARG A 17 -2.17 11.43 19.48
CA ARG A 17 -0.92 12.17 19.46
C ARG A 17 0.21 11.42 20.17
N HIS A 18 -0.09 10.86 21.34
CA HIS A 18 0.89 10.09 22.10
C HIS A 18 1.27 8.82 21.35
N PHE A 19 0.29 8.13 20.79
CA PHE A 19 0.52 6.94 19.99
C PHE A 19 1.42 7.25 18.79
N THR A 20 1.15 8.34 18.08
CA THR A 20 1.94 8.73 16.91
C THR A 20 3.40 8.97 17.31
N ARG A 21 3.65 9.65 18.41
CA ARG A 21 5.02 9.89 18.87
C ARG A 21 5.76 8.61 19.24
N THR A 22 5.09 7.77 20.03
CA THR A 22 5.68 6.50 20.47
C THR A 22 5.96 5.58 19.29
N PHE A 23 4.98 5.45 18.39
CA PHE A 23 5.13 4.61 17.20
C PHE A 23 6.28 5.10 16.32
N THR A 24 6.33 6.42 16.08
CA THR A 24 7.39 6.99 15.23
C THR A 24 8.77 6.77 15.83
N ALA A 25 8.90 6.91 17.14
CA ALA A 25 10.18 6.71 17.82
C ALA A 25 10.65 5.25 17.71
N GLU A 26 9.75 4.29 17.78
CA GLU A 26 10.12 2.88 17.74
C GLU A 26 10.24 2.31 16.33
N VAL A 27 9.37 2.74 15.43
CA VAL A 27 9.30 2.16 14.08
C VAL A 27 10.13 2.95 13.07
N GLY A 28 10.35 4.24 13.33
CA GLY A 28 11.15 5.09 12.45
C GLY A 28 10.32 5.87 11.43
N GLU A 29 9.01 5.69 11.41
CA GLU A 29 8.11 6.47 10.54
C GLU A 29 6.75 6.62 11.21
N PRO A 30 6.00 7.69 10.88
CA PRO A 30 4.66 7.88 11.45
C PRO A 30 3.70 6.74 11.05
N PRO A 31 2.69 6.45 11.89
CA PRO A 31 1.75 5.37 11.58
C PRO A 31 1.08 5.48 10.21
N ALA A 32 0.69 6.68 9.80
CA ALA A 32 0.05 6.87 8.50
C ALA A 32 0.98 6.51 7.34
N ALA A 33 2.26 6.89 7.44
CA ALA A 33 3.25 6.56 6.43
C ALA A 33 3.53 5.06 6.40
N TYR A 34 3.60 4.44 7.56
CA TYR A 34 3.78 2.99 7.67
C TYR A 34 2.63 2.25 7.01
N VAL A 35 1.39 2.62 7.31
CA VAL A 35 0.22 1.98 6.73
C VAL A 35 0.21 2.15 5.21
N GLU A 36 0.51 3.37 4.73
CA GLU A 36 0.56 3.61 3.29
C GLU A 36 1.63 2.76 2.62
N ARG A 37 2.80 2.64 3.23
CA ARG A 37 3.88 1.81 2.69
C ARG A 37 3.47 0.34 2.59
N VAL A 38 2.88 -0.20 3.64
CA VAL A 38 2.44 -1.60 3.67
C VAL A 38 1.37 -1.85 2.61
N ARG A 39 0.41 -0.92 2.48
CA ARG A 39 -0.64 -1.03 1.47
C ARG A 39 -0.07 -0.95 0.05
N THR A 40 0.88 -0.06 -0.17
CA THR A 40 1.53 0.08 -1.48
C THR A 40 2.32 -1.16 -1.83
N ASP A 41 3.05 -1.74 -0.88
CA ASP A 41 3.80 -2.98 -1.12
C ASP A 41 2.86 -4.14 -1.45
N ALA A 42 1.71 -4.22 -0.78
CA ALA A 42 0.71 -5.24 -1.08
C ALA A 42 0.17 -5.06 -2.51
N ALA A 43 -0.09 -3.82 -2.92
CA ALA A 43 -0.54 -3.52 -4.27
C ALA A 43 0.51 -3.90 -5.32
N ARG A 44 1.78 -3.64 -5.04
CA ARG A 44 2.88 -4.02 -5.93
C ARG A 44 2.86 -5.53 -6.20
N ARG A 45 2.73 -6.32 -5.15
CA ARG A 45 2.68 -7.77 -5.29
C ARG A 45 1.48 -8.21 -6.13
N GLN A 46 0.31 -7.64 -5.88
CA GLN A 46 -0.88 -8.03 -6.63
C GLN A 46 -0.83 -7.59 -8.09
N LEU A 47 -0.23 -6.45 -8.38
CA LEU A 47 -0.05 -6.01 -9.74
C LEU A 47 0.82 -6.98 -10.56
N THR A 48 1.78 -7.62 -9.93
CA THR A 48 2.69 -8.54 -10.62
C THR A 48 2.24 -10.00 -10.54
N GLU A 49 1.50 -10.37 -9.51
CA GLU A 49 1.11 -11.76 -9.26
C GLU A 49 -0.29 -12.12 -9.74
N THR A 50 -1.12 -11.12 -10.04
CA THR A 50 -2.50 -11.35 -10.48
C THR A 50 -2.80 -10.53 -11.73
N ASP A 51 -3.91 -10.89 -12.38
CA ASP A 51 -4.45 -10.10 -13.49
C ASP A 51 -5.67 -9.28 -13.05
N ASP A 52 -5.87 -9.13 -11.75
CA ASP A 52 -6.98 -8.36 -11.20
C ASP A 52 -6.91 -6.90 -11.62
N THR A 53 -8.07 -6.27 -11.73
CA THR A 53 -8.11 -4.84 -12.11
C THR A 53 -7.47 -3.98 -11.03
N VAL A 54 -6.97 -2.83 -11.44
CA VAL A 54 -6.39 -1.86 -10.49
C VAL A 54 -7.45 -1.45 -9.47
N THR A 55 -8.71 -1.31 -9.87
CA THR A 55 -9.82 -1.00 -8.96
C THR A 55 -9.99 -2.08 -7.90
N ALA A 56 -9.97 -3.34 -8.29
CA ALA A 56 -10.11 -4.46 -7.34
C ALA A 56 -8.92 -4.51 -6.38
N ILE A 57 -7.71 -4.31 -6.89
CA ILE A 57 -6.50 -4.28 -6.07
C ILE A 57 -6.56 -3.13 -5.07
N ALA A 58 -6.98 -1.94 -5.52
CA ALA A 58 -7.10 -0.79 -4.64
C ALA A 58 -8.07 -1.05 -3.48
N ALA A 59 -9.21 -1.67 -3.77
CA ALA A 59 -10.18 -2.01 -2.74
C ALA A 59 -9.60 -3.04 -1.76
N ARG A 60 -8.96 -4.06 -2.28
CA ARG A 60 -8.39 -5.15 -1.45
C ARG A 60 -7.24 -4.67 -0.57
N CYS A 61 -6.42 -3.76 -1.08
CA CYS A 61 -5.25 -3.26 -0.35
C CYS A 61 -5.56 -2.07 0.54
N GLY A 62 -6.81 -1.65 0.66
CA GLY A 62 -7.22 -0.63 1.60
C GLY A 62 -7.18 0.81 1.10
N PHE A 63 -7.02 1.02 -0.22
CA PHE A 63 -7.02 2.37 -0.79
C PHE A 63 -8.43 2.89 -1.08
N GLY A 64 -9.40 1.99 -1.23
CA GLY A 64 -10.77 2.34 -1.53
C GLY A 64 -11.04 2.58 -3.01
N SER A 65 -10.20 3.33 -3.71
CA SER A 65 -10.38 3.63 -5.13
C SER A 65 -9.07 3.50 -5.89
N ALA A 66 -9.19 3.26 -7.19
CA ALA A 66 -8.03 3.19 -8.08
C ALA A 66 -7.27 4.52 -8.10
N GLU A 67 -7.98 5.63 -8.00
CA GLU A 67 -7.33 6.94 -8.02
C GLU A 67 -6.48 7.18 -6.77
N THR A 68 -6.98 6.79 -5.61
CA THR A 68 -6.22 6.90 -4.37
C THR A 68 -4.96 6.02 -4.43
N LEU A 69 -5.11 4.80 -4.92
CA LEU A 69 -3.96 3.92 -5.13
C LEU A 69 -2.96 4.56 -6.09
N ARG A 70 -3.43 5.10 -7.21
CA ARG A 70 -2.55 5.69 -8.22
C ARG A 70 -1.72 6.83 -7.63
N ARG A 71 -2.35 7.74 -6.88
CA ARG A 71 -1.63 8.86 -6.28
C ARG A 71 -0.56 8.40 -5.29
N SER A 72 -0.91 7.47 -4.43
CA SER A 72 0.03 6.93 -3.45
C SER A 72 1.16 6.17 -4.15
N PHE A 73 0.82 5.37 -5.15
CA PHE A 73 1.77 4.54 -5.87
C PHE A 73 2.79 5.39 -6.63
N VAL A 74 2.31 6.42 -7.36
CA VAL A 74 3.22 7.33 -8.08
C VAL A 74 4.15 8.04 -7.11
N ARG A 75 3.62 8.49 -5.97
CA ARG A 75 4.44 9.19 -4.97
C ARG A 75 5.52 8.28 -4.39
N ARG A 76 5.21 7.02 -4.13
CA ARG A 76 6.13 6.10 -3.46
C ARG A 76 7.00 5.29 -4.41
N VAL A 77 6.48 4.93 -5.56
CA VAL A 77 7.17 4.03 -6.50
C VAL A 77 7.74 4.78 -7.69
N GLY A 78 7.13 5.92 -8.06
CA GLY A 78 7.62 6.76 -9.14
C GLY A 78 6.95 6.52 -10.48
N VAL A 79 6.11 5.48 -10.59
CA VAL A 79 5.35 5.20 -11.82
C VAL A 79 3.93 4.81 -11.45
N SER A 80 3.03 4.82 -12.43
CA SER A 80 1.64 4.43 -12.19
C SER A 80 1.52 2.92 -11.99
N PRO A 81 0.45 2.45 -11.32
CA PRO A 81 0.21 1.02 -11.21
C PRO A 81 0.14 0.30 -12.56
N ASP A 82 -0.49 0.94 -13.55
CA ASP A 82 -0.59 0.34 -14.87
C ASP A 82 0.78 0.20 -15.54
N GLN A 83 1.61 1.19 -15.43
CA GLN A 83 2.96 1.13 -15.99
C GLN A 83 3.82 0.10 -15.26
N TYR A 84 3.71 0.06 -13.94
CA TYR A 84 4.41 -0.93 -13.13
C TYR A 84 4.01 -2.35 -13.56
N ARG A 85 2.70 -2.59 -13.72
CA ARG A 85 2.19 -3.88 -14.17
C ARG A 85 2.74 -4.25 -15.55
N ARG A 86 2.72 -3.32 -16.50
CA ARG A 86 3.23 -3.61 -17.85
C ARG A 86 4.69 -4.03 -17.82
N THR A 87 5.50 -3.36 -17.03
CA THR A 87 6.92 -3.67 -16.91
C THR A 87 7.15 -5.06 -16.34
N PHE A 88 6.45 -5.40 -15.27
CA PHE A 88 6.68 -6.67 -14.57
C PHE A 88 5.82 -7.80 -15.08
N ALA A 89 4.69 -7.53 -15.73
CA ALA A 89 3.91 -8.55 -16.41
C ALA A 89 4.70 -9.11 -17.59
N HIS A 90 5.46 -8.26 -18.28
CA HIS A 90 6.35 -8.73 -19.35
C HIS A 90 7.39 -9.70 -18.82
N ALA A 91 8.02 -9.38 -17.66
CA ALA A 91 8.99 -10.28 -17.03
C ALA A 91 8.33 -11.60 -16.60
N ARG A 92 7.12 -11.52 -16.04
CA ARG A 92 6.38 -12.71 -15.62
C ARG A 92 6.03 -13.60 -16.83
N SER A 93 5.61 -13.01 -17.93
CA SER A 93 5.31 -13.73 -19.15
C SER A 93 6.54 -14.45 -19.70
N ARG A 94 7.69 -13.81 -19.66
CA ARG A 94 8.95 -14.45 -20.09
C ARG A 94 9.31 -15.65 -19.23
N GLU A 95 9.13 -15.53 -17.92
CA GLU A 95 9.36 -16.64 -17.00
C GLU A 95 8.36 -17.76 -17.25
N GLY A 96 7.10 -17.43 -17.47
CA GLY A 96 6.06 -18.42 -17.72
C GLY A 96 6.18 -19.12 -19.04
N ALA A 97 6.93 -18.58 -19.99
CA ALA A 97 7.11 -19.13 -21.30
C ALA A 97 8.13 -20.28 -21.39
N ARG A 98 8.78 -20.60 -20.31
CA ARG A 98 9.76 -21.69 -20.25
C ARG A 98 9.14 -23.05 -20.43
#